data_29702ad20604390ab6d14a8ad44b8de2
#
_entry.id   29702ad20604390ab6d14a8ad44b8de2
#
_cell.length_a   1.000
_cell.length_b   1.000
_cell.length_c   1.000
_cell.angle_alpha   90.00
_cell.angle_beta   90.00
_cell.angle_gamma   90.00
#
_symmetry.space_group_name_H-M   'P 1'
#
loop_
_entity.id
_entity.type
_entity.pdbx_description
1 polymer ?
#
loop_
_entity_poly.entity_id
_entity_poly.type
_entity_poly.pdbx_seq_one_letter_code
_entity_poly.pdbx_strand_id
1 'polypeptide(L)'
;MQFRSWIVDSTEIEGLIRRADQVAPLLKRCVEEQVTACVGLDAEAIDALEQQFLEQHKLEDEKARVAWLEQRGWSADDLRLHLSRPEALKRFAEQRFGPGLEEHFLQRKGNLDTVLYSLLRVRDPGLARELWIQISEGEVRFEDAAARHSDGPEARSRGLLGPMPLGQLQPELAERLRHLQQGDLRPPERIGPWWLLLRLEQLNPARLDDAMRQRLLQEQLETWLNARVESLLAGEQPEELHYHQSP
;
A
#
# COMPACT_ATOMS: atom_id res chain seq x y z
N MET A 1 4.66 35.66 5.29
CA MET A 1 4.61 34.54 6.23
C MET A 1 5.74 34.68 7.23
N GLN A 2 5.47 34.50 8.51
CA GLN A 2 6.48 34.72 9.57
C GLN A 2 6.74 33.40 10.28
N PHE A 3 7.95 32.87 10.15
CA PHE A 3 8.40 31.72 10.93
C PHE A 3 9.30 32.21 12.07
N ARG A 4 8.72 32.42 13.25
CA ARG A 4 9.38 33.00 14.43
C ARG A 4 10.05 34.33 14.09
N SER A 5 11.37 34.40 13.91
CA SER A 5 12.11 35.61 13.53
C SER A 5 12.47 35.67 12.04
N TRP A 6 12.01 34.70 11.22
CA TRP A 6 12.35 34.65 9.80
C TRP A 6 11.18 35.12 8.97
N ILE A 7 11.40 36.18 8.18
CA ILE A 7 10.45 36.67 7.19
C ILE A 7 10.92 36.15 5.84
N VAL A 8 10.11 35.26 5.23
CA VAL A 8 10.36 34.72 3.91
C VAL A 8 9.24 35.22 3.01
N ASP A 9 9.56 35.80 1.86
CA ASP A 9 8.53 36.20 0.91
C ASP A 9 7.91 34.99 0.15
N SER A 10 6.77 35.23 -0.48
CA SER A 10 6.05 34.16 -1.19
C SER A 10 6.86 33.58 -2.36
N THR A 11 7.62 34.40 -3.06
CA THR A 11 8.43 34.00 -4.21
C THR A 11 9.59 33.09 -3.76
N GLU A 12 10.20 33.43 -2.63
CA GLU A 12 11.26 32.62 -2.00
C GLU A 12 10.72 31.26 -1.55
N ILE A 13 9.52 31.24 -0.93
CA ILE A 13 8.84 30.00 -0.52
C ILE A 13 8.53 29.11 -1.73
N GLU A 14 7.94 29.67 -2.79
CA GLU A 14 7.67 28.94 -4.03
C GLU A 14 8.95 28.35 -4.63
N GLY A 15 10.03 29.15 -4.63
CA GLY A 15 11.33 28.69 -5.10
C GLY A 15 11.88 27.53 -4.26
N LEU A 16 11.72 27.59 -2.94
CA LEU A 16 12.12 26.52 -2.02
C LEU A 16 11.29 25.23 -2.25
N ILE A 17 9.96 25.37 -2.36
CA ILE A 17 9.04 24.26 -2.62
C ILE A 17 9.44 23.52 -3.89
N ARG A 18 9.74 24.25 -4.99
CA ARG A 18 10.19 23.63 -6.25
C ARG A 18 11.53 22.93 -6.10
N ARG A 19 12.53 23.58 -5.49
CA ARG A 19 13.85 22.98 -5.31
C ARG A 19 13.90 21.80 -4.34
N ALA A 20 12.95 21.75 -3.40
CA ALA A 20 12.80 20.65 -2.45
C ALA A 20 11.92 19.52 -2.98
N ASP A 21 11.47 19.58 -4.25
CA ASP A 21 10.57 18.60 -4.88
C ASP A 21 9.25 18.41 -4.10
N GLN A 22 8.72 19.52 -3.54
CA GLN A 22 7.51 19.49 -2.71
C GLN A 22 6.25 19.94 -3.46
N VAL A 23 6.32 20.21 -4.77
CA VAL A 23 5.15 20.68 -5.53
C VAL A 23 4.06 19.62 -5.56
N ALA A 24 4.38 18.40 -6.01
CA ALA A 24 3.40 17.31 -6.09
C ALA A 24 2.84 16.90 -4.71
N PRO A 25 3.65 16.72 -3.65
CA PRO A 25 3.13 16.47 -2.30
C PRO A 25 2.18 17.56 -1.78
N LEU A 26 2.48 18.83 -2.05
CA LEU A 26 1.61 19.93 -1.65
C LEU A 26 0.32 19.97 -2.46
N LEU A 27 0.37 19.75 -3.77
CA LEU A 27 -0.84 19.63 -4.60
C LEU A 27 -1.72 18.47 -4.12
N LYS A 28 -1.13 17.33 -3.79
CA LYS A 28 -1.88 16.20 -3.21
C LYS A 28 -2.58 16.63 -1.92
N ARG A 29 -1.87 17.34 -1.04
CA ARG A 29 -2.45 17.88 0.19
C ARG A 29 -3.61 18.83 -0.10
N CYS A 30 -3.47 19.74 -1.06
CA CYS A 30 -4.55 20.66 -1.46
C CYS A 30 -5.78 19.87 -1.95
N VAL A 31 -5.60 18.81 -2.74
CA VAL A 31 -6.71 17.96 -3.20
C VAL A 31 -7.36 17.24 -2.02
N GLU A 32 -6.59 16.68 -1.09
CA GLU A 32 -7.10 16.05 0.13
C GLU A 32 -7.93 17.01 0.99
N GLU A 33 -7.49 18.26 1.12
CA GLU A 33 -8.22 19.30 1.83
C GLU A 33 -9.51 19.73 1.12
N GLN A 34 -9.49 19.81 -0.22
CA GLN A 34 -10.71 20.03 -1.01
C GLN A 34 -11.72 18.89 -0.81
N VAL A 35 -11.26 17.63 -0.79
CA VAL A 35 -12.12 16.47 -0.48
C VAL A 35 -12.67 16.59 0.94
N THR A 36 -11.84 16.95 1.92
CA THR A 36 -12.24 17.11 3.32
C THR A 36 -13.33 18.17 3.46
N ALA A 37 -13.17 19.30 2.80
CA ALA A 37 -14.15 20.39 2.78
C ALA A 37 -15.45 19.96 2.07
N CYS A 38 -15.35 19.20 0.97
CA CYS A 38 -16.49 18.72 0.20
C CYS A 38 -17.32 17.69 0.99
N VAL A 39 -16.67 16.78 1.74
CA VAL A 39 -17.34 15.78 2.60
C VAL A 39 -18.00 16.45 3.80
N GLY A 40 -17.34 17.41 4.42
CA GLY A 40 -17.87 18.21 5.53
C GLY A 40 -18.35 17.34 6.68
N LEU A 41 -17.45 16.84 7.51
CA LEU A 41 -17.82 16.11 8.72
C LEU A 41 -18.64 17.02 9.64
N ASP A 42 -19.63 16.45 10.34
CA ASP A 42 -20.37 17.17 11.34
C ASP A 42 -19.50 17.57 12.55
N ALA A 43 -19.91 18.60 13.28
CA ALA A 43 -19.13 19.12 14.40
C ALA A 43 -18.93 18.07 15.50
N GLU A 44 -19.91 17.23 15.74
CA GLU A 44 -19.87 16.19 16.77
C GLU A 44 -18.81 15.13 16.45
N ALA A 45 -18.69 14.71 15.19
CA ALA A 45 -17.64 13.79 14.74
C ALA A 45 -16.24 14.43 14.86
N ILE A 46 -16.10 15.72 14.53
CA ILE A 46 -14.83 16.43 14.65
C ILE A 46 -14.41 16.56 16.12
N ASP A 47 -15.36 16.95 17.00
CA ASP A 47 -15.12 17.08 18.43
C ASP A 47 -14.70 15.74 19.07
N ALA A 48 -15.33 14.63 18.65
CA ALA A 48 -14.95 13.30 19.10
C ALA A 48 -13.51 12.92 18.66
N LEU A 49 -13.13 13.21 17.42
CA LEU A 49 -11.77 12.99 16.93
C LEU A 49 -10.74 13.84 17.68
N GLU A 50 -11.08 15.12 17.95
CA GLU A 50 -10.22 16.01 18.72
C GLU A 50 -10.04 15.51 20.16
N GLN A 51 -11.10 15.12 20.83
CA GLN A 51 -11.04 14.57 22.19
C GLN A 51 -10.18 13.31 22.25
N GLN A 52 -10.39 12.36 21.34
CA GLN A 52 -9.58 11.14 21.26
C GLN A 52 -8.10 11.45 21.06
N PHE A 53 -7.78 12.42 20.20
CA PHE A 53 -6.41 12.84 19.95
C PHE A 53 -5.77 13.45 21.19
N LEU A 54 -6.49 14.36 21.89
CA LEU A 54 -6.00 15.03 23.11
C LEU A 54 -5.70 14.00 24.22
N GLU A 55 -6.58 13.01 24.41
CA GLU A 55 -6.38 11.92 25.38
C GLU A 55 -5.15 11.07 25.03
N GLN A 56 -5.02 10.64 23.76
CA GLN A 56 -3.87 9.83 23.31
C GLN A 56 -2.52 10.53 23.48
N HIS A 57 -2.49 11.86 23.31
CA HIS A 57 -1.27 12.66 23.37
C HIS A 57 -1.09 13.34 24.74
N LYS A 58 -1.99 13.09 25.70
CA LYS A 58 -1.97 13.72 27.04
C LYS A 58 -1.97 15.25 26.98
N LEU A 59 -2.84 15.79 26.14
CA LEU A 59 -2.99 17.22 25.88
C LEU A 59 -4.33 17.78 26.41
N GLU A 60 -4.90 17.14 27.42
CA GLU A 60 -6.17 17.59 28.03
C GLU A 60 -6.03 18.95 28.71
N ASP A 61 -4.83 19.27 29.22
CA ASP A 61 -4.54 20.60 29.75
C ASP A 61 -4.40 21.63 28.62
N GLU A 62 -5.13 22.75 28.74
CA GLU A 62 -5.16 23.80 27.74
C GLU A 62 -3.77 24.40 27.45
N LYS A 63 -2.94 24.58 28.48
CA LYS A 63 -1.58 25.11 28.31
C LYS A 63 -0.69 24.14 27.52
N ALA A 64 -0.82 22.83 27.80
CA ALA A 64 -0.10 21.80 27.08
C ALA A 64 -0.53 21.76 25.61
N ARG A 65 -1.84 21.88 25.34
CA ARG A 65 -2.40 21.92 23.98
C ARG A 65 -1.90 23.15 23.20
N VAL A 66 -1.99 24.32 23.78
CA VAL A 66 -1.51 25.56 23.14
C VAL A 66 -0.01 25.48 22.84
N ALA A 67 0.80 25.05 23.80
CA ALA A 67 2.25 24.90 23.60
C ALA A 67 2.57 23.89 22.49
N TRP A 68 1.80 22.80 22.39
CA TRP A 68 1.96 21.78 21.37
C TRP A 68 1.63 22.32 19.96
N LEU A 69 0.56 23.12 19.83
CA LEU A 69 0.17 23.79 18.59
C LEU A 69 1.21 24.86 18.17
N GLU A 70 1.61 25.71 19.10
CA GLU A 70 2.62 26.75 18.86
C GLU A 70 3.96 26.17 18.39
N GLN A 71 4.37 25.05 18.97
CA GLN A 71 5.61 24.37 18.58
C GLN A 71 5.58 23.92 17.11
N ARG A 72 4.39 23.63 16.56
CA ARG A 72 4.15 23.23 15.17
C ARG A 72 3.76 24.37 14.25
N GLY A 73 3.49 25.55 14.82
CA GLY A 73 2.92 26.68 14.08
C GLY A 73 1.50 26.44 13.61
N TRP A 74 0.75 25.60 14.33
CA TRP A 74 -0.63 25.24 14.00
C TRP A 74 -1.62 26.07 14.82
N SER A 75 -2.75 26.40 14.18
CA SER A 75 -3.96 26.86 14.85
C SER A 75 -4.82 25.66 15.32
N ALA A 76 -5.86 25.93 16.10
CA ALA A 76 -6.86 24.93 16.44
C ALA A 76 -7.59 24.40 15.19
N ASP A 77 -7.86 25.26 14.22
CA ASP A 77 -8.49 24.86 12.94
C ASP A 77 -7.58 23.97 12.11
N ASP A 78 -6.27 24.19 12.10
CA ASP A 78 -5.30 23.31 11.45
C ASP A 78 -5.32 21.91 12.07
N LEU A 79 -5.43 21.81 13.41
CA LEU A 79 -5.57 20.53 14.09
C LEU A 79 -6.86 19.81 13.67
N ARG A 80 -7.99 20.52 13.71
CA ARG A 80 -9.29 19.98 13.32
C ARG A 80 -9.29 19.48 11.86
N LEU A 81 -8.73 20.25 10.95
CA LEU A 81 -8.57 19.86 9.55
C LEU A 81 -7.67 18.62 9.42
N HIS A 82 -6.57 18.57 10.17
CA HIS A 82 -5.67 17.42 10.18
C HIS A 82 -6.37 16.14 10.66
N LEU A 83 -7.18 16.24 11.71
CA LEU A 83 -7.89 15.12 12.29
C LEU A 83 -9.08 14.65 11.45
N SER A 84 -9.79 15.58 10.80
CA SER A 84 -10.96 15.26 9.95
C SER A 84 -10.57 14.57 8.65
N ARG A 85 -9.40 14.89 8.10
CA ARG A 85 -8.99 14.47 6.76
C ARG A 85 -9.01 12.95 6.54
N PRO A 86 -8.44 12.09 7.40
CA PRO A 86 -8.47 10.65 7.18
C PRO A 86 -9.88 10.08 7.07
N GLU A 87 -10.79 10.52 7.94
CA GLU A 87 -12.18 10.06 7.94
C GLU A 87 -12.93 10.60 6.71
N ALA A 88 -12.72 11.87 6.34
CA ALA A 88 -13.31 12.46 5.15
C ALA A 88 -12.87 11.73 3.87
N LEU A 89 -11.58 11.44 3.73
CA LEU A 89 -11.05 10.69 2.61
C LEU A 89 -11.61 9.27 2.54
N LYS A 90 -11.78 8.62 3.68
CA LYS A 90 -12.40 7.29 3.78
C LYS A 90 -13.86 7.34 3.30
N ARG A 91 -14.68 8.27 3.80
CA ARG A 91 -16.09 8.43 3.38
C ARG A 91 -16.19 8.75 1.89
N PHE A 92 -15.33 9.62 1.39
CA PHE A 92 -15.26 9.94 -0.04
C PHE A 92 -14.95 8.70 -0.88
N ALA A 93 -13.95 7.90 -0.46
CA ALA A 93 -13.58 6.67 -1.17
C ALA A 93 -14.73 5.66 -1.17
N GLU A 94 -15.41 5.47 -0.05
CA GLU A 94 -16.58 4.58 0.07
C GLU A 94 -17.71 5.00 -0.87
N GLN A 95 -18.04 6.28 -0.92
CA GLN A 95 -19.09 6.77 -1.81
C GLN A 95 -18.72 6.65 -3.29
N ARG A 96 -17.49 7.03 -3.65
CA ARG A 96 -17.06 7.11 -5.05
C ARG A 96 -16.74 5.74 -5.64
N PHE A 97 -16.08 4.88 -4.88
CA PHE A 97 -15.55 3.61 -5.39
C PHE A 97 -16.27 2.39 -4.85
N GLY A 98 -17.02 2.54 -3.75
CA GLY A 98 -17.77 1.45 -3.14
C GLY A 98 -18.73 0.73 -4.09
N PRO A 99 -19.52 1.43 -4.90
CA PRO A 99 -20.47 0.79 -5.83
C PRO A 99 -19.84 -0.17 -6.84
N GLY A 100 -18.61 0.12 -7.32
CA GLY A 100 -17.89 -0.72 -8.28
C GLY A 100 -16.88 -1.69 -7.65
N LEU A 101 -16.80 -1.73 -6.32
CA LEU A 101 -15.70 -2.42 -5.62
C LEU A 101 -15.71 -3.93 -5.81
N GLU A 102 -16.89 -4.54 -5.83
CA GLU A 102 -17.03 -5.99 -6.02
C GLU A 102 -16.54 -6.42 -7.40
N GLU A 103 -16.93 -5.70 -8.44
CA GLU A 103 -16.47 -5.93 -9.80
C GLU A 103 -14.95 -5.75 -9.90
N HIS A 104 -14.41 -4.66 -9.32
CA HIS A 104 -12.99 -4.40 -9.26
C HIS A 104 -12.22 -5.52 -8.54
N PHE A 105 -12.76 -6.03 -7.43
CA PHE A 105 -12.19 -7.17 -6.72
C PHE A 105 -12.18 -8.43 -7.58
N LEU A 106 -13.30 -8.77 -8.24
CA LEU A 106 -13.42 -9.97 -9.08
C LEU A 106 -12.42 -9.95 -10.25
N GLN A 107 -12.24 -8.80 -10.89
CA GLN A 107 -11.26 -8.63 -11.98
C GLN A 107 -9.81 -8.86 -11.51
N ARG A 108 -9.50 -8.54 -10.25
CA ARG A 108 -8.16 -8.65 -9.67
C ARG A 108 -7.94 -9.86 -8.78
N LYS A 109 -9.00 -10.64 -8.49
CA LYS A 109 -9.00 -11.69 -7.48
C LYS A 109 -7.80 -12.64 -7.60
N GLY A 110 -7.52 -13.14 -8.80
CA GLY A 110 -6.39 -14.04 -9.02
C GLY A 110 -5.00 -13.43 -8.75
N ASN A 111 -4.88 -12.09 -8.75
CA ASN A 111 -3.66 -11.39 -8.37
C ASN A 111 -3.61 -11.05 -6.88
N LEU A 112 -4.78 -11.01 -6.22
CA LEU A 112 -4.91 -10.74 -4.79
C LEU A 112 -4.78 -12.01 -3.94
N ASP A 113 -4.95 -13.20 -4.54
CA ASP A 113 -4.70 -14.47 -3.86
C ASP A 113 -3.28 -14.48 -3.30
N THR A 114 -3.11 -14.91 -2.04
CA THR A 114 -1.79 -14.94 -1.40
C THR A 114 -1.21 -16.34 -1.44
N VAL A 115 0.09 -16.41 -1.69
CA VAL A 115 0.83 -17.65 -1.84
C VAL A 115 2.01 -17.69 -0.88
N LEU A 116 2.19 -18.87 -0.27
CA LEU A 116 3.41 -19.28 0.41
C LEU A 116 4.00 -20.42 -0.42
N TYR A 117 5.25 -20.30 -0.82
CA TYR A 117 5.88 -21.27 -1.71
C TYR A 117 7.37 -21.43 -1.40
N SER A 118 7.90 -22.59 -1.78
CA SER A 118 9.33 -22.86 -1.71
C SER A 118 9.95 -22.76 -3.10
N LEU A 119 11.06 -22.06 -3.18
CA LEU A 119 11.85 -21.82 -4.40
C LEU A 119 13.30 -22.22 -4.17
N LEU A 120 13.86 -22.94 -5.14
CA LEU A 120 15.28 -23.19 -5.29
C LEU A 120 15.65 -22.89 -6.74
N ARG A 121 16.71 -22.11 -6.96
CA ARG A 121 17.20 -21.78 -8.30
C ARG A 121 18.67 -22.11 -8.45
N VAL A 122 19.00 -22.75 -9.58
CA VAL A 122 20.38 -23.06 -9.96
C VAL A 122 20.60 -22.78 -11.45
N ARG A 123 21.85 -22.63 -11.87
CA ARG A 123 22.19 -22.43 -13.29
C ARG A 123 22.35 -23.74 -14.05
N ASP A 124 22.80 -24.77 -13.38
CA ASP A 124 23.06 -26.09 -14.00
C ASP A 124 21.77 -26.93 -14.06
N PRO A 125 21.34 -27.32 -15.26
CA PRO A 125 20.17 -28.18 -15.45
C PRO A 125 20.37 -29.59 -14.88
N GLY A 126 21.58 -30.13 -14.87
CA GLY A 126 21.91 -31.43 -14.31
C GLY A 126 21.70 -31.42 -12.77
N LEU A 127 22.27 -30.44 -12.11
CA LEU A 127 22.08 -30.23 -10.66
C LEU A 127 20.59 -30.03 -10.31
N ALA A 128 19.89 -29.20 -11.09
CA ALA A 128 18.46 -28.98 -10.85
C ALA A 128 17.66 -30.29 -10.89
N ARG A 129 17.95 -31.17 -11.87
CA ARG A 129 17.28 -32.44 -12.01
C ARG A 129 17.65 -33.41 -10.87
N GLU A 130 18.90 -33.45 -10.49
CA GLU A 130 19.38 -34.27 -9.37
C GLU A 130 18.69 -33.88 -8.06
N LEU A 131 18.70 -32.60 -7.74
CA LEU A 131 18.05 -32.05 -6.53
C LEU A 131 16.54 -32.35 -6.53
N TRP A 132 15.89 -32.21 -7.70
CA TRP A 132 14.48 -32.55 -7.81
C TRP A 132 14.20 -34.02 -7.49
N ILE A 133 15.01 -34.97 -8.01
CA ILE A 133 14.87 -36.40 -7.73
C ILE A 133 15.05 -36.64 -6.23
N GLN A 134 16.15 -36.15 -5.64
CA GLN A 134 16.45 -36.35 -4.21
C GLN A 134 15.34 -35.81 -3.30
N ILE A 135 14.77 -34.63 -3.65
CA ILE A 135 13.65 -34.08 -2.88
C ILE A 135 12.37 -34.88 -3.09
N SER A 136 12.09 -35.33 -4.31
CA SER A 136 10.89 -36.11 -4.63
C SER A 136 10.89 -37.47 -3.94
N GLU A 137 12.06 -38.09 -3.80
CA GLU A 137 12.26 -39.38 -3.14
C GLU A 137 12.40 -39.25 -1.61
N GLY A 138 12.44 -38.00 -1.11
CA GLY A 138 12.55 -37.74 0.32
C GLY A 138 13.96 -37.95 0.90
N GLU A 139 14.97 -38.11 0.07
CA GLU A 139 16.37 -38.27 0.48
C GLU A 139 16.92 -36.97 1.08
N VAL A 140 16.50 -35.83 0.54
CA VAL A 140 16.89 -34.48 1.00
C VAL A 140 15.63 -33.64 1.17
N ARG A 141 15.56 -32.86 2.26
CA ARG A 141 14.48 -31.90 2.47
C ARG A 141 14.67 -30.70 1.55
N PHE A 142 13.57 -30.16 1.01
CA PHE A 142 13.61 -28.98 0.15
C PHE A 142 14.39 -27.82 0.80
N GLU A 143 14.13 -27.58 2.08
CA GLU A 143 14.74 -26.50 2.86
C GLU A 143 16.27 -26.63 2.97
N ASP A 144 16.77 -27.85 3.08
CA ASP A 144 18.19 -28.14 3.19
C ASP A 144 18.88 -28.05 1.81
N ALA A 145 18.19 -28.50 0.75
CA ALA A 145 18.66 -28.32 -0.62
C ALA A 145 18.73 -26.84 -1.00
N ALA A 146 17.69 -26.07 -0.69
CA ALA A 146 17.64 -24.64 -0.98
C ALA A 146 18.74 -23.86 -0.24
N ALA A 147 18.96 -24.14 1.04
CA ALA A 147 20.00 -23.48 1.83
C ALA A 147 21.42 -23.75 1.31
N ARG A 148 21.66 -24.94 0.73
CA ARG A 148 23.00 -25.35 0.25
C ARG A 148 23.28 -25.00 -1.18
N HIS A 149 22.27 -25.04 -2.04
CA HIS A 149 22.46 -25.04 -3.49
C HIS A 149 21.78 -23.89 -4.22
N SER A 150 20.86 -23.15 -3.58
CA SER A 150 20.20 -22.04 -4.28
C SER A 150 21.17 -20.89 -4.51
N ASP A 151 21.25 -20.45 -5.75
CA ASP A 151 22.05 -19.29 -6.18
C ASP A 151 21.39 -17.95 -5.86
N GLY A 152 20.15 -17.95 -5.36
CA GLY A 152 19.40 -16.74 -5.09
C GLY A 152 19.31 -16.38 -3.60
N PRO A 153 18.71 -15.19 -3.29
CA PRO A 153 18.57 -14.72 -1.92
C PRO A 153 17.68 -15.62 -1.05
N GLU A 154 16.80 -16.43 -1.67
CA GLU A 154 15.95 -17.40 -0.99
C GLU A 154 16.73 -18.49 -0.26
N ALA A 155 18.00 -18.73 -0.57
CA ALA A 155 18.86 -19.61 0.19
C ALA A 155 18.88 -19.25 1.69
N ARG A 156 18.80 -17.95 2.03
CA ARG A 156 18.81 -17.45 3.42
C ARG A 156 17.54 -17.80 4.19
N SER A 157 16.41 -17.88 3.50
CA SER A 157 15.12 -18.32 4.04
C SER A 157 14.87 -19.82 3.84
N ARG A 158 15.92 -20.57 3.49
CA ARG A 158 15.83 -22.00 3.21
C ARG A 158 14.80 -22.32 2.12
N GLY A 159 14.69 -21.42 1.15
CA GLY A 159 13.77 -21.51 0.03
C GLY A 159 12.36 -20.99 0.28
N LEU A 160 11.92 -20.79 1.53
CA LEU A 160 10.55 -20.39 1.84
C LEU A 160 10.34 -18.90 1.58
N LEU A 161 9.32 -18.57 0.78
CA LEU A 161 8.96 -17.23 0.36
C LEU A 161 7.46 -16.97 0.54
N GLY A 162 7.14 -15.75 1.00
CA GLY A 162 5.77 -15.33 1.27
C GLY A 162 5.42 -15.33 2.79
N PRO A 163 4.11 -15.25 3.16
CA PRO A 163 2.98 -15.11 2.25
C PRO A 163 2.96 -13.76 1.51
N MET A 164 2.67 -13.79 0.22
CA MET A 164 2.59 -12.57 -0.61
C MET A 164 1.53 -12.72 -1.70
N PRO A 165 0.91 -11.62 -2.18
CA PRO A 165 -0.02 -11.67 -3.30
C PRO A 165 0.64 -12.19 -4.58
N LEU A 166 -0.06 -13.04 -5.34
CA LEU A 166 0.41 -13.55 -6.63
C LEU A 166 0.75 -12.43 -7.62
N GLY A 167 0.01 -11.32 -7.58
CA GLY A 167 0.27 -10.16 -8.43
C GLY A 167 1.59 -9.41 -8.16
N GLN A 168 2.29 -9.72 -7.06
CA GLN A 168 3.63 -9.18 -6.77
C GLN A 168 4.76 -10.03 -7.34
N LEU A 169 4.45 -11.24 -7.82
CA LEU A 169 5.41 -12.12 -8.43
C LEU A 169 5.61 -11.79 -9.92
N GLN A 170 6.72 -12.25 -10.46
CA GLN A 170 6.90 -12.24 -11.92
C GLN A 170 5.77 -13.05 -12.56
N PRO A 171 5.17 -12.58 -13.68
CA PRO A 171 4.00 -13.21 -14.28
C PRO A 171 4.16 -14.71 -14.56
N GLU A 172 5.34 -15.10 -15.05
CA GLU A 172 5.65 -16.50 -15.36
C GLU A 172 5.68 -17.39 -14.11
N LEU A 173 6.16 -16.86 -12.98
CA LEU A 173 6.18 -17.57 -11.71
C LEU A 173 4.78 -17.66 -11.10
N ALA A 174 4.03 -16.58 -11.13
CA ALA A 174 2.65 -16.53 -10.65
C ALA A 174 1.77 -17.52 -11.39
N GLU A 175 1.92 -17.61 -12.72
CA GLU A 175 1.15 -18.53 -13.55
C GLU A 175 1.42 -20.00 -13.19
N ARG A 176 2.68 -20.34 -12.94
CA ARG A 176 3.03 -21.71 -12.51
C ARG A 176 2.42 -22.06 -11.15
N LEU A 177 2.52 -21.14 -10.18
CA LEU A 177 2.00 -21.35 -8.83
C LEU A 177 0.47 -21.49 -8.80
N ARG A 178 -0.26 -20.83 -9.71
CA ARG A 178 -1.74 -20.97 -9.82
C ARG A 178 -2.19 -22.38 -10.18
N HIS A 179 -1.36 -23.13 -10.90
CA HIS A 179 -1.70 -24.45 -11.38
C HIS A 179 -1.18 -25.58 -10.47
N LEU A 180 -0.51 -25.24 -9.37
CA LEU A 180 -0.03 -26.24 -8.40
C LEU A 180 -1.08 -26.52 -7.33
N GLN A 181 -1.09 -27.76 -6.87
CA GLN A 181 -1.74 -28.13 -5.63
C GLN A 181 -0.77 -27.96 -4.45
N GLN A 182 -1.31 -27.81 -3.27
CA GLN A 182 -0.48 -27.70 -2.06
C GLN A 182 0.37 -28.96 -1.89
N GLY A 183 1.66 -28.76 -1.68
CA GLY A 183 2.67 -29.82 -1.58
C GLY A 183 3.27 -30.29 -2.92
N ASP A 184 2.69 -29.90 -4.06
CA ASP A 184 3.21 -30.28 -5.37
C ASP A 184 4.61 -29.68 -5.58
N LEU A 185 5.56 -30.55 -5.87
CA LEU A 185 6.91 -30.21 -6.33
C LEU A 185 7.00 -30.45 -7.84
N ARG A 186 7.15 -29.39 -8.60
CA ARG A 186 7.32 -29.49 -10.07
C ARG A 186 8.72 -29.94 -10.49
N PRO A 187 8.83 -30.67 -11.61
CA PRO A 187 10.12 -30.83 -12.27
C PRO A 187 10.77 -29.49 -12.56
N PRO A 188 12.12 -29.43 -12.61
CA PRO A 188 12.82 -28.18 -12.85
C PRO A 188 12.39 -27.53 -14.17
N GLU A 189 12.01 -26.27 -14.12
CA GLU A 189 11.65 -25.46 -15.27
C GLU A 189 12.59 -24.29 -15.43
N ARG A 190 12.90 -23.92 -16.69
CA ARG A 190 13.77 -22.78 -16.97
C ARG A 190 12.97 -21.49 -16.99
N ILE A 191 13.40 -20.51 -16.17
CA ILE A 191 12.90 -19.13 -16.22
C ILE A 191 14.12 -18.18 -16.34
N GLY A 192 14.24 -17.53 -17.48
CA GLY A 192 15.41 -16.72 -17.81
C GLY A 192 16.71 -17.56 -17.76
N PRO A 193 17.74 -17.13 -16.99
CA PRO A 193 19.00 -17.86 -16.87
C PRO A 193 18.98 -19.00 -15.84
N TRP A 194 17.85 -19.20 -15.15
CA TRP A 194 17.75 -20.09 -13.99
C TRP A 194 16.91 -21.33 -14.26
N TRP A 195 17.28 -22.43 -13.64
CA TRP A 195 16.44 -23.62 -13.46
C TRP A 195 15.83 -23.56 -12.06
N LEU A 196 14.50 -23.56 -12.00
CA LEU A 196 13.74 -23.40 -10.76
C LEU A 196 13.09 -24.70 -10.35
N LEU A 197 13.23 -25.03 -9.07
CA LEU A 197 12.38 -26.00 -8.39
C LEU A 197 11.35 -25.22 -7.57
N LEU A 198 10.09 -25.53 -7.76
CA LEU A 198 8.96 -24.86 -7.12
C LEU A 198 8.11 -25.86 -6.37
N ARG A 199 7.77 -25.54 -5.12
CA ARG A 199 6.78 -26.28 -4.34
C ARG A 199 5.78 -25.29 -3.76
N LEU A 200 4.49 -25.54 -3.99
CA LEU A 200 3.43 -24.75 -3.38
C LEU A 200 3.22 -25.21 -1.93
N GLU A 201 3.46 -24.32 -0.97
CA GLU A 201 3.22 -24.60 0.45
C GLU A 201 1.79 -24.31 0.85
N GLN A 202 1.28 -23.13 0.43
CA GLN A 202 -0.08 -22.71 0.72
C GLN A 202 -0.58 -21.70 -0.30
N LEU A 203 -1.83 -21.84 -0.72
CA LEU A 203 -2.55 -20.86 -1.51
C LEU A 203 -3.81 -20.44 -0.75
N ASN A 204 -3.90 -19.17 -0.43
CA ASN A 204 -5.05 -18.58 0.26
C ASN A 204 -5.83 -17.71 -0.73
N PRO A 205 -7.01 -18.14 -1.16
CA PRO A 205 -7.87 -17.34 -2.01
C PRO A 205 -8.26 -16.02 -1.33
N ALA A 206 -8.11 -14.93 -2.05
CA ALA A 206 -8.56 -13.62 -1.58
C ALA A 206 -10.09 -13.61 -1.37
N ARG A 207 -10.52 -12.93 -0.33
CA ARG A 207 -11.93 -12.70 0.00
C ARG A 207 -12.17 -11.21 0.15
N LEU A 208 -13.32 -10.75 -0.29
CA LEU A 208 -13.74 -9.36 -0.11
C LEU A 208 -14.32 -9.18 1.30
N ASP A 209 -13.47 -9.37 2.32
CA ASP A 209 -13.78 -8.99 3.69
C ASP A 209 -13.55 -7.49 3.94
N ASP A 210 -13.84 -7.01 5.14
CA ASP A 210 -13.74 -5.59 5.48
C ASP A 210 -12.30 -5.06 5.29
N ALA A 211 -11.29 -5.85 5.62
CA ALA A 211 -9.89 -5.46 5.46
C ALA A 211 -9.52 -5.32 3.98
N MET A 212 -9.92 -6.27 3.14
CA MET A 212 -9.70 -6.21 1.70
C MET A 212 -10.52 -5.07 1.06
N ARG A 213 -11.75 -4.86 1.51
CA ARG A 213 -12.59 -3.74 1.08
C ARG A 213 -11.89 -2.41 1.33
N GLN A 214 -11.45 -2.16 2.55
CA GLN A 214 -10.74 -0.93 2.92
C GLN A 214 -9.44 -0.76 2.12
N ARG A 215 -8.67 -1.83 1.96
CA ARG A 215 -7.44 -1.81 1.16
C ARG A 215 -7.72 -1.40 -0.29
N LEU A 216 -8.70 -2.01 -0.94
CA LEU A 216 -9.03 -1.70 -2.34
C LEU A 216 -9.58 -0.28 -2.51
N LEU A 217 -10.38 0.20 -1.57
CA LEU A 217 -10.85 1.59 -1.57
C LEU A 217 -9.68 2.57 -1.43
N GLN A 218 -8.74 2.28 -0.53
CA GLN A 218 -7.54 3.10 -0.37
C GLN A 218 -6.67 3.08 -1.63
N GLU A 219 -6.45 1.92 -2.27
CA GLU A 219 -5.70 1.81 -3.52
C GLU A 219 -6.35 2.64 -4.64
N GLN A 220 -7.68 2.62 -4.77
CA GLN A 220 -8.40 3.41 -5.77
C GLN A 220 -8.34 4.91 -5.45
N LEU A 221 -8.47 5.28 -4.18
CA LEU A 221 -8.34 6.67 -3.73
C LEU A 221 -6.94 7.21 -4.06
N GLU A 222 -5.89 6.48 -3.73
CA GLU A 222 -4.51 6.87 -4.04
C GLU A 222 -4.29 7.04 -5.54
N THR A 223 -4.80 6.12 -6.34
CA THR A 223 -4.71 6.20 -7.80
C THR A 223 -5.42 7.45 -8.32
N TRP A 224 -6.62 7.74 -7.81
CA TRP A 224 -7.39 8.91 -8.17
C TRP A 224 -6.70 10.22 -7.74
N LEU A 225 -6.16 10.28 -6.51
CA LEU A 225 -5.42 11.45 -6.02
C LEU A 225 -4.20 11.73 -6.89
N ASN A 226 -3.45 10.70 -7.24
CA ASN A 226 -2.26 10.85 -8.07
C ASN A 226 -2.62 11.34 -9.49
N ALA A 227 -3.64 10.77 -10.12
CA ALA A 227 -4.12 11.23 -11.44
C ALA A 227 -4.56 12.70 -11.40
N ARG A 228 -5.22 13.10 -10.31
CA ARG A 228 -5.66 14.49 -10.13
C ARG A 228 -4.48 15.46 -9.95
N VAL A 229 -3.44 15.03 -9.25
CA VAL A 229 -2.19 15.79 -9.10
C VAL A 229 -1.47 15.93 -10.45
N GLU A 230 -1.42 14.86 -11.24
CA GLU A 230 -0.83 14.89 -12.60
C GLU A 230 -1.56 15.89 -13.50
N SER A 231 -2.89 15.90 -13.51
CA SER A 231 -3.70 16.89 -14.23
C SER A 231 -3.40 18.32 -13.79
N LEU A 232 -3.30 18.57 -12.47
CA LEU A 232 -2.94 19.88 -11.94
C LEU A 232 -1.53 20.33 -12.35
N LEU A 233 -0.56 19.42 -12.34
CA LEU A 233 0.80 19.70 -12.81
C LEU A 233 0.84 20.00 -14.33
N ALA A 234 -0.06 19.40 -15.10
CA ALA A 234 -0.23 19.70 -16.53
C ALA A 234 -0.96 21.03 -16.80
N GLY A 235 -1.43 21.73 -15.76
CA GLY A 235 -2.18 22.98 -15.89
C GLY A 235 -3.65 22.80 -16.26
N GLU A 236 -4.18 21.58 -16.12
CA GLU A 236 -5.58 21.29 -16.36
C GLU A 236 -6.43 21.74 -15.16
N GLN A 237 -7.67 22.16 -15.42
CA GLN A 237 -8.64 22.38 -14.36
C GLN A 237 -9.35 21.06 -14.04
N PRO A 238 -9.17 20.51 -12.85
CA PRO A 238 -9.82 19.25 -12.48
C PRO A 238 -11.34 19.47 -12.30
N GLU A 239 -12.11 18.41 -12.57
CA GLU A 239 -13.55 18.40 -12.34
C GLU A 239 -13.92 18.82 -10.91
N GLU A 240 -15.07 19.47 -10.74
CA GLU A 240 -15.60 19.79 -9.42
C GLU A 240 -15.86 18.52 -8.61
N LEU A 241 -15.59 18.62 -7.31
CA LEU A 241 -15.85 17.53 -6.37
C LEU A 241 -17.31 17.55 -5.95
N HIS A 242 -17.96 16.41 -6.05
CA HIS A 242 -19.30 16.19 -5.57
C HIS A 242 -19.31 15.09 -4.50
N TYR A 243 -19.91 15.37 -3.37
CA TYR A 243 -20.17 14.41 -2.30
C TYR A 243 -21.62 14.55 -1.85
N HIS A 244 -22.33 13.45 -1.85
CA HIS A 244 -23.70 13.41 -1.36
C HIS A 244 -23.68 12.86 0.07
N GLN A 245 -24.04 13.67 1.04
CA GLN A 245 -24.26 13.16 2.38
C GLN A 245 -25.43 12.18 2.32
N SER A 246 -25.14 10.90 2.61
CA SER A 246 -26.23 9.93 2.81
C SER A 246 -26.98 10.31 4.08
N PRO A 247 -28.32 10.31 4.06
CA PRO A 247 -29.15 10.66 5.20
C PRO A 247 -28.94 9.72 6.39
#